data_9db33bc8f071391c8d18a3a1771c97ae
#
_entry.id   9db33bc8f071391c8d18a3a1771c97ae
#
_cell.length_a   1.000
_cell.length_b   1.000
_cell.length_c   1.000
_cell.angle_alpha   90.00
_cell.angle_beta   90.00
_cell.angle_gamma   90.00
#
_symmetry.space_group_name_H-M   'P 1'
#
loop_
_entity.id
_entity.type
_entity.pdbx_description
1 polymer ?
#
loop_
_entity_poly.entity_id
_entity_poly.type
_entity_poly.pdbx_seq_one_letter_code
_entity_poly.pdbx_strand_id
1 'polypeptide(L)'
;MGRNGLGVEVRETSIRLSFTFEGRQYRRTLKVNGQPISPTPANVGFAERLAAEIRSRIKFGTFSMREYFSEDDTGTGVVTVGQQLDTWLSTLQVAHSTRAGYSSAVRFWQSAACDKYGKKVGDLPLRTLLTSHVLAALASRPNLSGKTRNNYLGVLQDALEAAVTDRVLEINPASKVPKAKHQKLPPDPFSREESEAILQKMGQLFPGHVFNMAEFWFWSGLRTGELLGLTWTNVDLEHGIVHVRESLVRGQYKGSTKTNVARRVIMNSRSRAALERQSLLTQAKGATVFYDPRTSTGWANETAFLKTYWVPVLKRLNVRYRRPYNCRHTYATQMLMAGMNPAFCAGQLGHSVEIFLGTYSRWLDGDRNALEMGRLEASISG
;
A
#
# COMPACT_ATOMS: atom_id res chain seq x y z
N MET A 1 -28.11 28.28 48.36
CA MET A 1 -27.97 27.24 47.30
C MET A 1 -29.31 26.53 47.16
N GLY A 2 -30.09 26.93 46.15
CA GLY A 2 -31.42 26.36 45.93
C GLY A 2 -31.40 25.33 44.83
N ARG A 3 -31.76 24.09 45.11
CA ARG A 3 -32.05 23.07 44.10
C ARG A 3 -33.53 23.27 43.70
N ASN A 4 -33.76 23.90 42.55
CA ASN A 4 -35.12 23.89 41.99
C ASN A 4 -35.39 22.49 41.45
N GLY A 5 -36.58 21.92 41.74
CA GLY A 5 -37.02 20.58 41.31
C GLY A 5 -37.00 20.33 39.81
N LEU A 6 -36.54 21.29 39.03
CA LEU A 6 -36.44 21.31 37.59
C LEU A 6 -35.07 20.84 37.05
N GLY A 7 -34.16 20.33 37.91
CA GLY A 7 -32.83 19.85 37.45
C GLY A 7 -31.84 20.96 37.13
N VAL A 8 -32.06 22.17 37.58
CA VAL A 8 -31.16 23.30 37.47
C VAL A 8 -30.55 23.63 38.82
N GLU A 9 -29.24 23.70 38.93
CA GLU A 9 -28.48 24.08 40.11
C GLU A 9 -27.78 25.40 39.87
N VAL A 10 -28.17 26.44 40.58
CA VAL A 10 -27.57 27.78 40.50
C VAL A 10 -26.47 27.88 41.55
N ARG A 11 -25.25 28.20 41.10
CA ARG A 11 -24.04 28.38 41.91
C ARG A 11 -23.62 29.85 41.88
N GLU A 12 -22.68 30.24 42.72
CA GLU A 12 -22.20 31.61 42.79
C GLU A 12 -21.71 32.20 41.46
N THR A 13 -21.02 31.38 40.67
CA THR A 13 -20.38 31.82 39.39
C THR A 13 -20.82 31.02 38.20
N SER A 14 -21.75 30.06 38.33
CA SER A 14 -22.11 29.16 37.23
C SER A 14 -23.49 28.54 37.41
N ILE A 15 -24.05 28.01 36.34
CA ILE A 15 -25.28 27.25 36.31
C ILE A 15 -25.00 25.82 35.85
N ARG A 16 -25.57 24.83 36.58
CA ARG A 16 -25.39 23.42 36.27
C ARG A 16 -26.73 22.75 35.97
N LEU A 17 -26.79 21.93 34.92
CA LEU A 17 -27.93 21.04 34.64
C LEU A 17 -27.70 19.65 35.24
N SER A 18 -28.79 19.05 35.71
CA SER A 18 -28.82 17.66 36.21
C SER A 18 -29.98 16.90 35.59
N PHE A 19 -29.68 15.78 34.93
CA PHE A 19 -30.67 14.92 34.28
C PHE A 19 -30.22 13.46 34.29
N THR A 20 -31.14 12.52 34.11
CA THR A 20 -30.84 11.09 34.00
C THR A 20 -31.05 10.64 32.55
N PHE A 21 -30.08 9.99 31.97
CA PHE A 21 -30.13 9.43 30.61
C PHE A 21 -29.52 8.03 30.64
N GLU A 22 -30.16 7.05 30.03
CA GLU A 22 -29.74 5.63 30.03
C GLU A 22 -29.35 5.08 31.39
N GLY A 23 -30.17 5.41 32.43
CA GLY A 23 -29.96 4.95 33.81
C GLY A 23 -28.82 5.65 34.56
N ARG A 24 -28.11 6.59 33.95
CA ARG A 24 -27.02 7.37 34.59
C ARG A 24 -27.43 8.80 34.86
N GLN A 25 -27.05 9.33 36.01
CA GLN A 25 -27.24 10.73 36.36
C GLN A 25 -26.07 11.58 35.82
N TYR A 26 -26.39 12.58 35.01
CA TYR A 26 -25.45 13.56 34.48
C TYR A 26 -25.59 14.90 35.16
N ARG A 27 -24.46 15.57 35.39
CA ARG A 27 -24.39 16.93 35.92
C ARG A 27 -23.45 17.73 35.02
N ARG A 28 -23.99 18.75 34.32
CA ARG A 28 -23.24 19.53 33.33
C ARG A 28 -23.30 21.03 33.64
N THR A 29 -22.14 21.67 33.77
CA THR A 29 -22.06 23.13 33.91
C THR A 29 -22.29 23.74 32.52
N LEU A 30 -23.20 24.68 32.41
CA LEU A 30 -23.44 25.38 31.16
C LEU A 30 -22.28 26.34 30.85
N LYS A 31 -21.78 26.28 29.60
CA LYS A 31 -20.68 27.10 29.11
C LYS A 31 -21.07 27.78 27.80
N VAL A 32 -20.50 28.97 27.56
CA VAL A 32 -20.53 29.66 26.25
C VAL A 32 -19.09 30.01 25.92
N ASN A 33 -18.62 29.61 24.75
CA ASN A 33 -17.23 29.77 24.32
C ASN A 33 -16.21 29.19 25.33
N GLY A 34 -16.53 28.01 25.94
CA GLY A 34 -15.66 27.36 26.93
C GLY A 34 -15.71 27.94 28.34
N GLN A 35 -16.39 29.05 28.57
CA GLN A 35 -16.49 29.71 29.89
C GLN A 35 -17.86 29.44 30.54
N PRO A 36 -17.91 29.14 31.86
CA PRO A 36 -19.17 28.96 32.61
C PRO A 36 -20.05 30.22 32.47
N ILE A 37 -21.34 30.03 32.25
CA ILE A 37 -22.30 31.13 32.22
C ILE A 37 -22.63 31.62 33.62
N SER A 38 -22.59 32.94 33.81
CA SER A 38 -22.96 33.59 35.11
C SER A 38 -24.43 33.42 35.42
N PRO A 39 -24.81 33.25 36.69
CA PRO A 39 -26.18 33.00 37.13
C PRO A 39 -27.06 34.26 37.12
N THR A 40 -27.19 34.92 35.98
CA THR A 40 -28.14 36.03 35.82
C THR A 40 -29.58 35.48 35.67
N PRO A 41 -30.62 36.26 35.97
CA PRO A 41 -32.02 35.83 35.81
C PRO A 41 -32.32 35.32 34.41
N ALA A 42 -31.75 35.97 33.35
CA ALA A 42 -31.92 35.56 31.96
C ALA A 42 -31.27 34.20 31.68
N ASN A 43 -30.05 33.96 32.20
CA ASN A 43 -29.32 32.70 32.03
C ASN A 43 -29.98 31.55 32.85
N VAL A 44 -30.53 31.83 34.02
CA VAL A 44 -31.31 30.85 34.81
C VAL A 44 -32.55 30.43 34.02
N GLY A 45 -33.33 31.39 33.48
CA GLY A 45 -34.50 31.10 32.67
C GLY A 45 -34.14 30.33 31.36
N PHE A 46 -32.99 30.59 30.77
CA PHE A 46 -32.46 29.79 29.65
C PHE A 46 -32.17 28.34 30.09
N ALA A 47 -31.48 28.16 31.23
CA ALA A 47 -31.14 26.86 31.76
C ALA A 47 -32.37 26.00 32.10
N GLU A 48 -33.43 26.63 32.62
CA GLU A 48 -34.71 25.96 32.93
C GLU A 48 -35.42 25.46 31.68
N ARG A 49 -35.49 26.27 30.61
CA ARG A 49 -36.03 25.88 29.31
C ARG A 49 -35.21 24.73 28.70
N LEU A 50 -33.91 24.81 28.73
CA LEU A 50 -32.99 23.78 28.21
C LEU A 50 -33.14 22.47 28.98
N ALA A 51 -33.28 22.52 30.33
CA ALA A 51 -33.50 21.35 31.12
C ALA A 51 -34.85 20.68 30.85
N ALA A 52 -35.89 21.47 30.58
CA ALA A 52 -37.21 20.97 30.19
C ALA A 52 -37.17 20.30 28.80
N GLU A 53 -36.47 20.91 27.84
CA GLU A 53 -36.30 20.36 26.51
C GLU A 53 -35.52 19.03 26.55
N ILE A 54 -34.39 18.97 27.25
CA ILE A 54 -33.60 17.73 27.42
C ILE A 54 -34.46 16.61 27.97
N ARG A 55 -35.25 16.86 29.04
CA ARG A 55 -36.14 15.86 29.62
C ARG A 55 -37.22 15.40 28.63
N SER A 56 -37.81 16.32 27.88
CA SER A 56 -38.79 16.00 26.85
C SER A 56 -38.17 15.08 25.79
N ARG A 57 -37.01 15.42 25.27
CA ARG A 57 -36.34 14.60 24.26
C ARG A 57 -35.88 13.24 24.80
N ILE A 58 -35.44 13.15 26.06
CA ILE A 58 -35.17 11.86 26.74
C ILE A 58 -36.45 11.00 26.79
N LYS A 59 -37.58 11.59 27.17
CA LYS A 59 -38.86 10.89 27.23
C LYS A 59 -39.30 10.36 25.88
N PHE A 60 -39.06 11.10 24.80
CA PHE A 60 -39.43 10.70 23.43
C PHE A 60 -38.32 9.90 22.69
N GLY A 61 -37.21 9.57 23.37
CA GLY A 61 -36.12 8.80 22.75
C GLY A 61 -35.33 9.55 21.68
N THR A 62 -35.45 10.87 21.58
CA THR A 62 -34.81 11.72 20.58
C THR A 62 -33.64 12.54 21.13
N PHE A 63 -33.27 12.32 22.39
CA PHE A 63 -32.19 13.03 23.04
C PHE A 63 -30.83 12.50 22.56
N SER A 64 -29.94 13.40 22.18
CA SER A 64 -28.53 13.11 21.89
C SER A 64 -27.63 13.95 22.81
N MET A 65 -26.79 13.27 23.61
CA MET A 65 -25.80 13.94 24.46
C MET A 65 -24.87 14.86 23.66
N ARG A 66 -24.56 14.47 22.41
CA ARG A 66 -23.69 15.23 21.51
C ARG A 66 -24.30 16.53 20.99
N GLU A 67 -25.62 16.56 20.82
CA GLU A 67 -26.32 17.75 20.31
C GLU A 67 -26.30 18.88 21.36
N TYR A 68 -26.38 18.53 22.66
CA TYR A 68 -26.52 19.49 23.76
C TYR A 68 -25.21 19.80 24.49
N PHE A 69 -24.25 18.87 24.48
CA PHE A 69 -23.02 18.95 25.26
C PHE A 69 -21.81 18.51 24.40
N SER A 70 -21.64 19.16 23.26
CA SER A 70 -20.58 18.82 22.28
C SER A 70 -19.16 19.10 22.78
N GLU A 71 -18.99 19.91 23.83
CA GLU A 71 -17.70 20.32 24.34
C GLU A 71 -17.27 19.65 25.66
N ASP A 72 -18.16 18.94 26.34
CA ASP A 72 -17.86 18.33 27.62
C ASP A 72 -17.95 16.80 27.62
N ASP A 73 -16.79 16.19 27.63
CA ASP A 73 -16.39 15.10 28.53
C ASP A 73 -17.39 13.96 28.73
N THR A 74 -17.61 13.22 27.69
CA THR A 74 -18.02 11.81 27.87
C THR A 74 -16.78 10.96 28.12
N GLY A 75 -15.99 11.15 29.12
CA GLY A 75 -14.90 10.26 29.58
C GLY A 75 -14.04 9.50 28.54
N THR A 76 -14.36 9.63 27.27
CA THR A 76 -13.57 9.22 26.11
C THR A 76 -12.85 10.45 25.58
N GLY A 77 -11.55 10.53 25.80
CA GLY A 77 -10.70 11.63 25.33
C GLY A 77 -11.01 12.00 23.87
N VAL A 78 -10.87 13.28 23.55
CA VAL A 78 -11.08 13.80 22.19
C VAL A 78 -10.29 12.95 21.20
N VAL A 79 -10.98 12.18 20.36
CA VAL A 79 -10.33 11.32 19.36
C VAL A 79 -9.53 12.20 18.42
N THR A 80 -8.24 11.95 18.33
CA THR A 80 -7.35 12.64 17.38
C THR A 80 -7.35 11.93 16.03
N VAL A 81 -6.86 12.65 14.99
CA VAL A 81 -6.64 12.06 13.66
C VAL A 81 -5.69 10.86 13.73
N GLY A 82 -4.64 10.95 14.56
CA GLY A 82 -3.70 9.85 14.77
C GLY A 82 -4.38 8.61 15.35
N GLN A 83 -5.21 8.78 16.37
CA GLN A 83 -5.96 7.68 16.96
C GLN A 83 -6.98 7.05 15.99
N GLN A 84 -7.66 7.87 15.18
CA GLN A 84 -8.55 7.37 14.13
C GLN A 84 -7.80 6.50 13.11
N LEU A 85 -6.62 6.96 12.68
CA LEU A 85 -5.76 6.22 11.74
C LEU A 85 -5.28 4.89 12.33
N ASP A 86 -4.87 4.87 13.60
CA ASP A 86 -4.42 3.65 14.27
C ASP A 86 -5.58 2.66 14.45
N THR A 87 -6.75 3.15 14.87
CA THR A 87 -7.96 2.33 15.00
C THR A 87 -8.34 1.72 13.65
N TRP A 88 -8.44 2.53 12.61
CA TRP A 88 -8.74 2.05 11.27
C TRP A 88 -7.72 1.01 10.78
N LEU A 89 -6.42 1.28 10.94
CA LEU A 89 -5.37 0.36 10.54
C LEU A 89 -5.45 -0.98 11.29
N SER A 90 -5.84 -0.96 12.58
CA SER A 90 -5.95 -2.17 13.40
C SER A 90 -7.06 -3.10 12.93
N THR A 91 -8.18 -2.57 12.43
CA THR A 91 -9.35 -3.35 11.99
C THR A 91 -9.17 -4.00 10.62
N LEU A 92 -8.17 -3.56 9.83
CA LEU A 92 -8.01 -4.06 8.47
C LEU A 92 -7.50 -5.50 8.41
N GLN A 93 -8.16 -6.32 7.63
CA GLN A 93 -7.70 -7.66 7.24
C GLN A 93 -7.04 -7.60 5.86
N VAL A 94 -5.78 -7.18 5.83
CA VAL A 94 -5.02 -7.01 4.58
C VAL A 94 -3.69 -7.76 4.65
N ALA A 95 -3.14 -8.07 3.49
CA ALA A 95 -1.84 -8.72 3.38
C ALA A 95 -0.74 -7.92 4.09
N HIS A 96 0.24 -8.60 4.68
CA HIS A 96 1.37 -7.99 5.42
C HIS A 96 2.07 -6.86 4.64
N SER A 97 2.30 -7.06 3.34
CA SER A 97 2.92 -6.02 2.47
C SER A 97 2.04 -4.78 2.31
N THR A 98 0.71 -4.95 2.21
CA THR A 98 -0.26 -3.86 2.14
C THR A 98 -0.31 -3.12 3.46
N ARG A 99 -0.41 -3.84 4.57
CA ARG A 99 -0.38 -3.28 5.93
C ARG A 99 0.88 -2.44 6.16
N ALA A 100 2.05 -2.90 5.71
CA ALA A 100 3.29 -2.14 5.84
C ALA A 100 3.28 -0.84 5.02
N GLY A 101 2.64 -0.83 3.84
CA GLY A 101 2.41 0.38 3.06
C GLY A 101 1.48 1.36 3.78
N TYR A 102 0.38 0.86 4.31
CA TYR A 102 -0.58 1.64 5.09
C TYR A 102 0.04 2.20 6.39
N SER A 103 0.81 1.40 7.13
CA SER A 103 1.56 1.88 8.30
C SER A 103 2.53 3.01 7.96
N SER A 104 3.11 2.99 6.76
CA SER A 104 3.98 4.08 6.28
C SER A 104 3.19 5.37 6.04
N ALA A 105 1.98 5.26 5.48
CA ALA A 105 1.08 6.40 5.28
C ALA A 105 0.55 6.95 6.62
N VAL A 106 0.17 6.06 7.55
CA VAL A 106 -0.27 6.45 8.91
C VAL A 106 0.82 7.25 9.62
N ARG A 107 2.07 6.74 9.64
CA ARG A 107 3.21 7.47 10.23
C ARG A 107 3.45 8.84 9.58
N PHE A 108 3.27 8.93 8.26
CA PHE A 108 3.35 10.22 7.59
C PHE A 108 2.30 11.19 8.13
N TRP A 109 1.03 10.81 8.14
CA TRP A 109 -0.06 11.66 8.62
C TRP A 109 0.06 12.02 10.10
N GLN A 110 0.55 11.11 10.93
CA GLN A 110 0.80 11.36 12.34
C GLN A 110 1.90 12.41 12.57
N SER A 111 2.90 12.46 11.67
CA SER A 111 4.09 13.30 11.85
C SER A 111 4.15 14.56 10.97
N ALA A 112 3.28 14.65 9.94
CA ALA A 112 3.31 15.77 9.01
C ALA A 112 2.78 17.04 9.64
N ALA A 113 3.51 18.16 9.47
CA ALA A 113 3.09 19.48 9.92
C ALA A 113 1.92 19.98 9.05
N CYS A 114 0.90 20.55 9.68
CA CYS A 114 -0.29 21.07 9.02
C CYS A 114 -0.44 22.60 9.14
N ASP A 115 0.49 23.26 9.82
CA ASP A 115 0.53 24.71 9.94
C ASP A 115 1.97 25.25 9.98
N LYS A 116 2.10 26.57 10.00
CA LYS A 116 3.40 27.26 10.07
C LYS A 116 4.11 27.13 11.41
N TYR A 117 3.42 26.68 12.44
CA TYR A 117 3.95 26.49 13.80
C TYR A 117 4.41 25.05 14.04
N GLY A 118 4.30 24.17 13.05
CA GLY A 118 4.72 22.76 13.16
C GLY A 118 3.73 21.85 13.85
N LYS A 119 2.46 22.26 14.02
CA LYS A 119 1.41 21.40 14.55
C LYS A 119 1.20 20.20 13.63
N LYS A 120 1.18 19.01 14.21
CA LYS A 120 1.06 17.77 13.44
C LYS A 120 -0.41 17.44 13.16
N VAL A 121 -0.68 16.85 11.99
CA VAL A 121 -2.03 16.37 11.64
C VAL A 121 -2.52 15.34 12.65
N GLY A 122 -1.64 14.42 13.08
CA GLY A 122 -2.01 13.36 14.02
C GLY A 122 -2.50 13.87 15.37
N ASP A 123 -2.05 15.04 15.79
CA ASP A 123 -2.38 15.65 17.09
C ASP A 123 -3.69 16.48 17.03
N LEU A 124 -4.23 16.71 15.84
CA LEU A 124 -5.48 17.46 15.68
C LEU A 124 -6.67 16.64 16.21
N PRO A 125 -7.60 17.27 16.94
CA PRO A 125 -8.92 16.66 17.16
C PRO A 125 -9.57 16.31 15.84
N LEU A 126 -10.05 15.09 15.68
CA LEU A 126 -10.57 14.56 14.41
C LEU A 126 -11.62 15.48 13.78
N ARG A 127 -12.51 16.06 14.55
CA ARG A 127 -13.57 16.97 14.10
C ARG A 127 -13.08 18.34 13.68
N THR A 128 -11.84 18.74 14.03
CA THR A 128 -11.24 20.02 13.66
C THR A 128 -10.34 19.90 12.43
N LEU A 129 -10.21 18.71 11.87
CA LEU A 129 -9.43 18.50 10.65
C LEU A 129 -10.12 19.19 9.46
N LEU A 130 -9.37 20.07 8.79
CA LEU A 130 -9.81 20.80 7.60
C LEU A 130 -9.04 20.33 6.36
N THR A 131 -9.64 20.51 5.19
CA THR A 131 -8.97 20.28 3.90
C THR A 131 -7.66 21.04 3.78
N SER A 132 -7.58 22.27 4.32
CA SER A 132 -6.36 23.08 4.34
C SER A 132 -5.23 22.43 5.14
N HIS A 133 -5.53 21.76 6.25
CA HIS A 133 -4.54 21.02 7.03
C HIS A 133 -3.96 19.85 6.22
N VAL A 134 -4.80 19.13 5.47
CA VAL A 134 -4.37 18.01 4.60
C VAL A 134 -3.45 18.55 3.49
N LEU A 135 -3.82 19.65 2.86
CA LEU A 135 -3.01 20.29 1.80
C LEU A 135 -1.67 20.78 2.34
N ALA A 136 -1.66 21.44 3.50
CA ALA A 136 -0.44 21.91 4.16
C ALA A 136 0.50 20.74 4.53
N ALA A 137 -0.05 19.65 5.06
CA ALA A 137 0.73 18.45 5.38
C ALA A 137 1.37 17.81 4.14
N LEU A 138 0.65 17.75 3.02
CA LEU A 138 1.22 17.27 1.76
C LEU A 138 2.29 18.23 1.21
N ALA A 139 2.13 19.54 1.41
CA ALA A 139 3.11 20.54 1.00
C ALA A 139 4.37 20.52 1.87
N SER A 140 4.27 20.12 3.15
CA SER A 140 5.42 20.02 4.07
C SER A 140 6.47 18.98 3.64
N ARG A 141 6.15 18.09 2.69
CA ARG A 141 7.04 17.05 2.17
C ARG A 141 7.12 17.11 0.64
N PRO A 142 7.74 18.13 0.05
CA PRO A 142 7.78 18.34 -1.40
C PRO A 142 8.47 17.21 -2.17
N ASN A 143 9.39 16.49 -1.53
CA ASN A 143 10.17 15.41 -2.15
C ASN A 143 9.39 14.08 -2.32
N LEU A 144 8.13 14.01 -1.87
CA LEU A 144 7.30 12.83 -2.10
C LEU A 144 6.92 12.72 -3.58
N SER A 145 7.15 11.54 -4.19
CA SER A 145 6.66 11.28 -5.54
C SER A 145 5.13 11.42 -5.59
N GLY A 146 4.58 11.88 -6.73
CA GLY A 146 3.14 12.00 -6.91
C GLY A 146 2.39 10.69 -6.62
N LYS A 147 2.97 9.54 -6.97
CA LYS A 147 2.41 8.23 -6.63
C LYS A 147 2.37 7.98 -5.11
N THR A 148 3.45 8.27 -4.40
CA THR A 148 3.50 8.11 -2.93
C THR A 148 2.51 9.04 -2.25
N ARG A 149 2.44 10.31 -2.69
CA ARG A 149 1.46 11.29 -2.23
C ARG A 149 0.03 10.79 -2.39
N ASN A 150 -0.30 10.25 -3.56
CA ASN A 150 -1.64 9.71 -3.84
C ASN A 150 -1.97 8.47 -3.00
N ASN A 151 -0.99 7.58 -2.78
CA ASN A 151 -1.17 6.43 -1.91
C ASN A 151 -1.42 6.86 -0.45
N TYR A 152 -0.67 7.85 0.05
CA TYR A 152 -0.85 8.36 1.41
C TYR A 152 -2.19 9.06 1.56
N LEU A 153 -2.58 9.87 0.57
CA LEU A 153 -3.89 10.53 0.54
C LEU A 153 -5.02 9.49 0.57
N GLY A 154 -4.93 8.43 -0.23
CA GLY A 154 -5.93 7.36 -0.23
C GLY A 154 -6.12 6.73 1.14
N VAL A 155 -5.04 6.43 1.86
CA VAL A 155 -5.11 5.88 3.23
C VAL A 155 -5.83 6.84 4.19
N LEU A 156 -5.56 8.15 4.11
CA LEU A 156 -6.27 9.14 4.93
C LEU A 156 -7.74 9.20 4.55
N GLN A 157 -8.05 9.22 3.24
CA GLN A 157 -9.42 9.24 2.75
C GLN A 157 -10.21 8.04 3.27
N ASP A 158 -9.67 6.83 3.17
CA ASP A 158 -10.32 5.60 3.62
C ASP A 158 -10.57 5.59 5.14
N ALA A 159 -9.58 6.03 5.92
CA ALA A 159 -9.70 6.10 7.39
C ALA A 159 -10.71 7.16 7.86
N LEU A 160 -10.80 8.30 7.15
CA LEU A 160 -11.79 9.34 7.46
C LEU A 160 -13.18 8.95 6.96
N GLU A 161 -13.29 8.21 5.86
CA GLU A 161 -14.57 7.69 5.37
C GLU A 161 -15.19 6.69 6.37
N ALA A 162 -14.37 5.85 7.00
CA ALA A 162 -14.81 5.02 8.11
C ALA A 162 -15.39 5.88 9.26
N ALA A 163 -14.74 7.00 9.61
CA ALA A 163 -15.26 7.91 10.63
C ALA A 163 -16.57 8.60 10.22
N VAL A 164 -16.78 8.84 8.93
CA VAL A 164 -18.07 9.35 8.41
C VAL A 164 -19.14 8.26 8.51
N THR A 165 -18.82 7.04 8.12
CA THR A 165 -19.71 5.87 8.24
C THR A 165 -20.16 5.65 9.69
N ASP A 166 -19.24 5.81 10.64
CA ASP A 166 -19.48 5.71 12.08
C ASP A 166 -20.16 6.96 12.67
N ARG A 167 -20.49 7.95 11.83
CA ARG A 167 -21.10 9.24 12.22
C ARG A 167 -20.26 10.05 13.22
N VAL A 168 -18.96 9.81 13.27
CA VAL A 168 -18.00 10.63 14.04
C VAL A 168 -17.69 11.93 13.32
N LEU A 169 -17.64 11.88 11.97
CA LEU A 169 -17.57 13.03 11.08
C LEU A 169 -18.85 13.14 10.24
N GLU A 170 -19.23 14.36 9.89
CA GLU A 170 -20.32 14.60 8.91
C GLU A 170 -19.82 14.48 7.48
N ILE A 171 -18.63 14.99 7.22
CA ILE A 171 -18.01 15.05 5.89
C ILE A 171 -16.53 14.65 6.02
N ASN A 172 -16.03 13.95 5.01
CA ASN A 172 -14.62 13.63 4.90
C ASN A 172 -13.83 14.84 4.34
N PRO A 173 -13.01 15.53 5.13
CA PRO A 173 -12.29 16.73 4.68
C PRO A 173 -11.19 16.43 3.65
N ALA A 174 -10.79 15.17 3.47
CA ALA A 174 -9.82 14.76 2.47
C ALA A 174 -10.46 14.35 1.13
N SER A 175 -11.79 14.21 1.04
CA SER A 175 -12.49 13.67 -0.15
C SER A 175 -12.23 14.48 -1.41
N LYS A 176 -12.20 15.81 -1.31
CA LYS A 176 -12.00 16.74 -2.44
C LYS A 176 -10.54 17.13 -2.68
N VAL A 177 -9.58 16.56 -1.97
CA VAL A 177 -8.15 16.85 -2.19
C VAL A 177 -7.71 16.26 -3.53
N PRO A 178 -7.19 17.06 -4.45
CA PRO A 178 -6.83 16.59 -5.78
C PRO A 178 -5.61 15.64 -5.72
N LYS A 179 -5.68 14.57 -6.51
CA LYS A 179 -4.54 13.66 -6.69
C LYS A 179 -3.44 14.35 -7.50
N ALA A 180 -2.20 14.13 -7.09
CA ALA A 180 -1.04 14.62 -7.81
C ALA A 180 -0.92 13.89 -9.16
N LYS A 181 -0.66 14.65 -10.23
CA LYS A 181 -0.29 14.07 -11.51
C LYS A 181 1.05 13.34 -11.35
N HIS A 182 1.14 12.12 -11.82
CA HIS A 182 2.41 11.39 -11.90
C HIS A 182 2.46 10.58 -13.17
N GLN A 183 3.59 10.66 -13.85
CA GLN A 183 3.84 9.85 -15.02
C GLN A 183 4.41 8.50 -14.60
N LYS A 184 3.78 7.42 -15.05
CA LYS A 184 4.36 6.09 -14.92
C LYS A 184 5.49 6.00 -15.95
N LEU A 185 6.73 5.95 -15.47
CA LEU A 185 7.87 5.71 -16.34
C LEU A 185 7.68 4.33 -17.02
N PRO A 186 7.98 4.28 -18.30
CA PRO A 186 7.95 3.03 -19.03
C PRO A 186 8.98 2.04 -18.46
N PRO A 187 8.80 0.73 -18.66
CA PRO A 187 9.84 -0.26 -18.39
C PRO A 187 11.15 0.12 -19.09
N ASP A 188 12.24 -0.24 -18.47
CA ASP A 188 13.60 0.03 -18.94
C ASP A 188 14.39 -1.30 -19.02
N PRO A 189 14.11 -2.14 -20.06
CA PRO A 189 14.76 -3.43 -20.20
C PRO A 189 16.26 -3.25 -20.50
N PHE A 190 17.04 -4.27 -20.18
CA PHE A 190 18.42 -4.39 -20.65
C PHE A 190 18.43 -4.78 -22.14
N SER A 191 19.43 -4.33 -22.87
CA SER A 191 19.67 -4.88 -24.19
C SER A 191 20.12 -6.34 -24.07
N ARG A 192 20.19 -7.05 -25.21
CA ARG A 192 20.70 -8.42 -25.23
C ARG A 192 22.17 -8.45 -24.83
N GLU A 193 22.95 -7.54 -25.37
CA GLU A 193 24.39 -7.39 -25.10
C GLU A 193 24.66 -7.06 -23.63
N GLU A 194 23.90 -6.13 -23.05
CA GLU A 194 23.97 -5.81 -21.61
C GLU A 194 23.64 -7.03 -20.76
N SER A 195 22.61 -7.79 -21.11
CA SER A 195 22.18 -8.98 -20.37
C SER A 195 23.26 -10.07 -20.40
N GLU A 196 23.84 -10.35 -21.55
CA GLU A 196 24.92 -11.34 -21.69
C GLU A 196 26.19 -10.88 -20.95
N ALA A 197 26.56 -9.61 -21.05
CA ALA A 197 27.72 -9.06 -20.33
C ALA A 197 27.54 -9.16 -18.81
N ILE A 198 26.33 -8.87 -18.31
CA ILE A 198 25.99 -9.02 -16.88
C ILE A 198 26.13 -10.47 -16.44
N LEU A 199 25.56 -11.42 -17.19
CA LEU A 199 25.62 -12.84 -16.86
C LEU A 199 27.05 -13.35 -16.91
N GLN A 200 27.81 -13.03 -17.94
CA GLN A 200 29.23 -13.39 -18.06
C GLN A 200 30.03 -12.87 -16.85
N LYS A 201 29.84 -11.59 -16.52
CA LYS A 201 30.55 -10.98 -15.39
C LYS A 201 30.18 -11.60 -14.05
N MET A 202 28.90 -11.95 -13.86
CA MET A 202 28.47 -12.68 -12.66
C MET A 202 29.10 -14.05 -12.53
N GLY A 203 29.16 -14.80 -13.62
CA GLY A 203 29.82 -16.12 -13.64
C GLY A 203 31.33 -16.06 -13.36
N GLN A 204 31.99 -14.96 -13.75
CA GLN A 204 33.43 -14.73 -13.47
C GLN A 204 33.71 -14.36 -12.00
N LEU A 205 32.81 -13.62 -11.38
CA LEU A 205 33.09 -12.98 -10.09
C LEU A 205 32.52 -13.72 -8.89
N PHE A 206 31.47 -14.51 -9.08
CA PHE A 206 30.66 -15.03 -7.97
C PHE A 206 30.39 -16.53 -8.10
N PRO A 207 30.05 -17.20 -6.98
CA PRO A 207 29.67 -18.61 -6.98
C PRO A 207 28.51 -18.92 -7.93
N GLY A 208 28.45 -20.15 -8.43
CA GLY A 208 27.44 -20.60 -9.39
C GLY A 208 26.00 -20.37 -8.97
N HIS A 209 25.68 -20.38 -7.67
CA HIS A 209 24.37 -20.01 -7.14
C HIS A 209 23.88 -18.64 -7.62
N VAL A 210 24.77 -17.65 -7.62
CA VAL A 210 24.44 -16.26 -8.00
C VAL A 210 24.23 -16.14 -9.51
N PHE A 211 25.11 -16.77 -10.28
CA PHE A 211 25.03 -16.84 -11.74
C PHE A 211 23.74 -17.55 -12.19
N ASN A 212 23.47 -18.75 -11.65
CA ASN A 212 22.30 -19.54 -12.02
C ASN A 212 21.01 -18.78 -11.71
N MET A 213 20.92 -18.11 -10.54
CA MET A 213 19.78 -17.30 -10.17
C MET A 213 19.57 -16.13 -11.13
N ALA A 214 20.64 -15.41 -11.50
CA ALA A 214 20.55 -14.29 -12.41
C ALA A 214 20.14 -14.75 -13.83
N GLU A 215 20.75 -15.82 -14.34
CA GLU A 215 20.42 -16.38 -15.64
C GLU A 215 18.97 -16.87 -15.69
N PHE A 216 18.55 -17.62 -14.68
CA PHE A 216 17.16 -18.05 -14.58
C PHE A 216 16.18 -16.88 -14.54
N TRP A 217 16.53 -15.79 -13.82
CA TRP A 217 15.68 -14.61 -13.74
C TRP A 217 15.52 -13.91 -15.09
N PHE A 218 16.62 -13.72 -15.82
CA PHE A 218 16.59 -13.15 -17.17
C PHE A 218 15.77 -13.97 -18.16
N TRP A 219 15.72 -15.30 -18.01
CA TRP A 219 15.13 -16.20 -18.99
C TRP A 219 13.83 -16.89 -18.54
N SER A 220 13.31 -16.55 -17.38
CA SER A 220 12.00 -17.02 -16.89
C SER A 220 10.97 -15.90 -16.70
N GLY A 221 11.45 -14.68 -16.52
CA GLY A 221 10.61 -13.52 -16.27
C GLY A 221 9.80 -13.58 -14.98
N LEU A 222 10.19 -14.39 -13.98
CA LEU A 222 9.51 -14.46 -12.71
C LEU A 222 9.53 -13.11 -11.97
N ARG A 223 8.47 -12.82 -11.20
CA ARG A 223 8.52 -11.69 -10.26
C ARG A 223 9.53 -11.99 -9.15
N THR A 224 10.12 -10.95 -8.57
CA THR A 224 11.11 -11.10 -7.48
C THR A 224 10.64 -12.08 -6.40
N GLY A 225 9.42 -11.91 -5.89
CA GLY A 225 8.91 -12.79 -4.83
C GLY A 225 8.65 -14.23 -5.29
N GLU A 226 8.31 -14.44 -6.56
CA GLU A 226 8.13 -15.77 -7.15
C GLU A 226 9.50 -16.47 -7.31
N LEU A 227 10.52 -15.74 -7.74
CA LEU A 227 11.88 -16.24 -7.86
C LEU A 227 12.46 -16.63 -6.51
N LEU A 228 12.38 -15.73 -5.53
CA LEU A 228 12.95 -15.96 -4.19
C LEU A 228 12.18 -17.02 -3.39
N GLY A 229 10.90 -17.22 -3.69
CA GLY A 229 10.06 -18.25 -3.06
C GLY A 229 9.99 -19.57 -3.84
N LEU A 230 10.78 -19.72 -4.90
CA LEU A 230 10.75 -20.93 -5.72
C LEU A 230 11.28 -22.14 -4.94
N THR A 231 10.51 -23.21 -4.93
CA THR A 231 10.86 -24.50 -4.31
C THR A 231 11.03 -25.60 -5.34
N TRP A 232 11.84 -26.60 -5.06
CA TRP A 232 12.07 -27.73 -5.96
C TRP A 232 10.81 -28.53 -6.25
N THR A 233 9.85 -28.58 -5.34
CA THR A 233 8.54 -29.21 -5.54
C THR A 233 7.70 -28.52 -6.63
N ASN A 234 8.02 -27.31 -6.98
CA ASN A 234 7.39 -26.51 -8.02
C ASN A 234 8.17 -26.49 -9.34
N VAL A 235 9.28 -27.26 -9.43
CA VAL A 235 10.14 -27.34 -10.63
C VAL A 235 10.04 -28.74 -11.20
N ASP A 236 9.53 -28.84 -12.43
CA ASP A 236 9.49 -30.05 -13.21
C ASP A 236 10.56 -29.94 -14.34
N LEU A 237 11.74 -30.49 -14.06
CA LEU A 237 12.85 -30.47 -15.01
C LEU A 237 12.61 -31.41 -16.17
N GLU A 238 11.88 -32.49 -15.99
CA GLU A 238 11.59 -33.47 -17.05
C GLU A 238 10.74 -32.84 -18.15
N HIS A 239 9.63 -32.19 -17.76
CA HIS A 239 8.73 -31.55 -18.72
C HIS A 239 9.09 -30.10 -19.02
N GLY A 240 10.11 -29.54 -18.39
CA GLY A 240 10.55 -28.15 -18.60
C GLY A 240 9.56 -27.11 -18.10
N ILE A 241 8.93 -27.35 -16.95
CA ILE A 241 7.85 -26.49 -16.42
C ILE A 241 8.19 -26.03 -15.01
N VAL A 242 7.88 -24.75 -14.73
CA VAL A 242 7.86 -24.19 -13.38
C VAL A 242 6.43 -23.83 -13.01
N HIS A 243 5.96 -24.36 -11.89
CA HIS A 243 4.65 -24.06 -11.32
C HIS A 243 4.76 -22.86 -10.39
N VAL A 244 4.25 -21.70 -10.78
CA VAL A 244 4.27 -20.50 -9.96
C VAL A 244 2.99 -20.42 -9.14
N ARG A 245 3.05 -20.95 -7.93
CA ARG A 245 1.93 -21.03 -6.97
C ARG A 245 2.12 -20.16 -5.75
N GLU A 246 3.36 -19.87 -5.39
CA GLU A 246 3.77 -19.23 -4.15
C GLU A 246 4.67 -18.02 -4.42
N SER A 247 4.79 -17.14 -3.46
CA SER A 247 5.72 -16.04 -3.52
C SER A 247 6.25 -15.69 -2.13
N LEU A 248 7.53 -15.36 -2.04
CA LEU A 248 8.16 -14.82 -0.83
C LEU A 248 8.07 -13.30 -0.83
N VAL A 249 7.40 -12.73 0.16
CA VAL A 249 7.25 -11.28 0.30
C VAL A 249 7.68 -10.85 1.69
N ARG A 250 8.76 -10.09 1.79
CA ARG A 250 9.32 -9.63 3.06
C ARG A 250 9.61 -10.77 4.05
N GLY A 251 10.18 -11.87 3.57
CA GLY A 251 10.52 -13.03 4.38
C GLY A 251 9.34 -13.93 4.77
N GLN A 252 8.14 -13.66 4.29
CA GLN A 252 6.98 -14.49 4.52
C GLN A 252 6.51 -15.17 3.24
N TYR A 253 6.35 -16.48 3.29
CA TYR A 253 5.72 -17.24 2.21
C TYR A 253 4.23 -16.90 2.13
N LYS A 254 3.76 -16.62 0.92
CA LYS A 254 2.36 -16.51 0.59
C LYS A 254 1.98 -17.70 -0.26
N GLY A 255 1.00 -18.47 0.17
CA GLY A 255 0.40 -19.58 -0.60
C GLY A 255 -0.39 -19.13 -1.83
N SER A 256 -0.22 -17.85 -2.24
CA SER A 256 -0.82 -17.31 -3.45
C SER A 256 0.11 -16.28 -4.11
N THR A 257 0.06 -16.19 -5.43
CA THR A 257 0.74 -15.16 -6.21
C THR A 257 0.03 -13.80 -6.04
N LYS A 258 0.65 -12.72 -6.50
CA LYS A 258 0.05 -11.35 -6.44
C LYS A 258 -1.34 -11.27 -7.11
N THR A 259 -1.62 -12.14 -8.06
CA THR A 259 -2.88 -12.21 -8.81
C THR A 259 -3.81 -13.33 -8.32
N ASN A 260 -3.45 -14.06 -7.26
CA ASN A 260 -4.13 -15.27 -6.78
C ASN A 260 -4.35 -16.36 -7.84
N VAL A 261 -3.66 -16.29 -8.98
CA VAL A 261 -3.76 -17.28 -10.06
C VAL A 261 -2.43 -18.01 -10.15
N ALA A 262 -2.47 -19.32 -9.94
CA ALA A 262 -1.34 -20.19 -10.22
C ALA A 262 -1.14 -20.25 -11.74
N ARG A 263 0.12 -20.25 -12.18
CA ARG A 263 0.46 -20.37 -13.59
C ARG A 263 1.60 -21.35 -13.82
N ARG A 264 1.65 -21.87 -15.02
CA ARG A 264 2.77 -22.65 -15.52
C ARG A 264 3.68 -21.75 -16.34
N VAL A 265 4.97 -21.80 -16.10
CA VAL A 265 6.01 -21.15 -16.91
C VAL A 265 6.77 -22.24 -17.63
N ILE A 266 6.71 -22.21 -18.95
CA ILE A 266 7.47 -23.13 -19.81
C ILE A 266 8.90 -22.61 -19.89
N MET A 267 9.86 -23.48 -19.56
CA MET A 267 11.28 -23.13 -19.60
C MET A 267 11.81 -23.17 -21.02
N ASN A 268 12.60 -22.14 -21.39
CA ASN A 268 13.47 -22.23 -22.55
C ASN A 268 14.78 -22.92 -22.14
N SER A 269 15.64 -23.18 -23.13
CA SER A 269 16.93 -23.87 -22.91
C SER A 269 17.80 -23.23 -21.84
N ARG A 270 17.85 -21.87 -21.81
CA ARG A 270 18.69 -21.13 -20.86
C ARG A 270 18.16 -21.22 -19.40
N SER A 271 16.87 -21.02 -19.21
CA SER A 271 16.24 -21.16 -17.89
C SER A 271 16.31 -22.61 -17.39
N ARG A 272 16.14 -23.60 -18.26
CA ARG A 272 16.29 -25.02 -17.93
C ARG A 272 17.73 -25.34 -17.50
N ALA A 273 18.73 -24.98 -18.30
CA ALA A 273 20.13 -25.20 -17.98
C ALA A 273 20.57 -24.52 -16.66
N ALA A 274 20.03 -23.34 -16.38
CA ALA A 274 20.26 -22.66 -15.10
C ALA A 274 19.76 -23.46 -13.90
N LEU A 275 18.53 -24.05 -14.00
CA LEU A 275 17.98 -24.88 -12.93
C LEU A 275 18.65 -26.27 -12.84
N GLU A 276 19.06 -26.86 -13.96
CA GLU A 276 19.84 -28.10 -13.95
C GLU A 276 21.17 -27.92 -13.21
N ARG A 277 21.92 -26.85 -13.47
CA ARG A 277 23.13 -26.52 -12.70
C ARG A 277 22.83 -26.21 -11.25
N GLN A 278 21.71 -25.55 -10.98
CA GLN A 278 21.29 -25.20 -9.62
C GLN A 278 20.87 -26.44 -8.81
N SER A 279 20.27 -27.44 -9.44
CA SER A 279 19.84 -28.68 -8.77
C SER A 279 21.02 -29.41 -8.11
N LEU A 280 22.15 -29.45 -8.79
CA LEU A 280 23.39 -30.04 -8.25
C LEU A 280 23.90 -29.32 -7.00
N LEU A 281 23.53 -28.06 -6.79
CA LEU A 281 24.01 -27.26 -5.66
C LEU A 281 23.04 -27.27 -4.47
N THR A 282 21.73 -27.37 -4.72
CA THR A 282 20.73 -27.09 -3.68
C THR A 282 19.60 -28.10 -3.54
N GLN A 283 19.31 -28.95 -4.53
CA GLN A 283 18.18 -29.88 -4.46
C GLN A 283 18.28 -30.88 -3.31
N ALA A 284 19.46 -31.41 -3.03
CA ALA A 284 19.72 -32.31 -1.91
C ALA A 284 19.74 -31.61 -0.55
N LYS A 285 19.84 -30.27 -0.51
CA LYS A 285 19.97 -29.48 0.72
C LYS A 285 18.64 -29.03 1.30
N GLY A 286 17.56 -29.06 0.54
CA GLY A 286 16.24 -28.67 1.00
C GLY A 286 15.31 -28.19 -0.10
N ALA A 287 14.17 -27.63 0.31
CA ALA A 287 13.08 -27.29 -0.61
C ALA A 287 13.40 -26.05 -1.48
N THR A 288 14.16 -25.07 -0.97
CA THR A 288 14.40 -23.79 -1.65
C THR A 288 15.38 -23.95 -2.81
N VAL A 289 15.06 -23.36 -3.97
CA VAL A 289 15.92 -23.43 -5.17
C VAL A 289 17.13 -22.51 -5.05
N PHE A 290 16.94 -21.25 -4.66
CA PHE A 290 17.99 -20.25 -4.63
C PHE A 290 18.35 -19.82 -3.21
N TYR A 291 19.60 -20.05 -2.82
CA TYR A 291 20.17 -19.66 -1.53
C TYR A 291 21.13 -18.48 -1.68
N ASP A 292 21.25 -17.69 -0.61
CA ASP A 292 22.39 -16.76 -0.47
C ASP A 292 23.65 -17.59 -0.13
N PRO A 293 24.66 -17.62 -1.00
CA PRO A 293 25.85 -18.47 -0.77
C PRO A 293 26.65 -18.05 0.47
N ARG A 294 26.45 -16.84 1.01
CA ARG A 294 27.13 -16.36 2.22
C ARG A 294 26.53 -16.93 3.51
N THR A 295 25.24 -17.20 3.50
CA THR A 295 24.49 -17.66 4.68
C THR A 295 24.01 -19.10 4.55
N SER A 296 24.05 -19.65 3.34
CA SER A 296 23.47 -20.95 2.98
C SER A 296 21.98 -21.07 3.34
N THR A 297 21.28 -19.94 3.35
CA THR A 297 19.83 -19.84 3.59
C THR A 297 19.13 -19.21 2.41
N GLY A 298 17.82 -19.44 2.26
CA GLY A 298 17.01 -18.79 1.25
C GLY A 298 17.06 -17.25 1.38
N TRP A 299 16.94 -16.54 0.27
CA TRP A 299 16.92 -15.09 0.24
C TRP A 299 15.65 -14.56 0.94
N ALA A 300 15.79 -13.80 2.02
CA ALA A 300 14.65 -13.18 2.68
C ALA A 300 14.02 -12.04 1.84
N ASN A 301 14.84 -11.36 1.03
CA ASN A 301 14.45 -10.29 0.09
C ASN A 301 15.56 -10.03 -0.93
N GLU A 302 15.28 -9.18 -1.93
CA GLU A 302 16.24 -8.86 -3.00
C GLU A 302 17.42 -7.97 -2.56
N THR A 303 17.36 -7.36 -1.37
CA THR A 303 18.32 -6.31 -0.96
C THR A 303 19.74 -6.83 -0.87
N ALA A 304 19.92 -8.03 -0.33
CA ALA A 304 21.24 -8.65 -0.21
C ALA A 304 21.83 -8.96 -1.60
N PHE A 305 21.03 -9.55 -2.50
CA PHE A 305 21.42 -9.80 -3.89
C PHE A 305 21.77 -8.49 -4.60
N LEU A 306 20.91 -7.49 -4.47
CA LEU A 306 21.08 -6.17 -5.08
C LEU A 306 22.41 -5.52 -4.68
N LYS A 307 22.68 -5.42 -3.38
CA LYS A 307 23.85 -4.70 -2.86
C LYS A 307 25.16 -5.45 -3.08
N THR A 308 25.12 -6.77 -2.89
CA THR A 308 26.36 -7.60 -2.88
C THR A 308 26.79 -8.02 -4.28
N TYR A 309 25.84 -8.32 -5.16
CA TYR A 309 26.14 -8.92 -6.45
C TYR A 309 25.76 -8.03 -7.63
N TRP A 310 24.52 -7.55 -7.65
CA TRP A 310 23.97 -6.83 -8.80
C TRP A 310 24.63 -5.47 -9.05
N VAL A 311 24.61 -4.58 -8.07
CA VAL A 311 25.18 -3.24 -8.20
C VAL A 311 26.68 -3.26 -8.51
N PRO A 312 27.51 -4.11 -7.85
CA PRO A 312 28.92 -4.22 -8.19
C PRO A 312 29.19 -4.67 -9.64
N VAL A 313 28.37 -5.58 -10.18
CA VAL A 313 28.50 -6.01 -11.59
C VAL A 313 28.18 -4.87 -12.55
N LEU A 314 27.04 -4.19 -12.36
CA LEU A 314 26.66 -3.06 -13.21
C LEU A 314 27.73 -1.96 -13.21
N LYS A 315 28.29 -1.65 -12.05
CA LYS A 315 29.39 -0.66 -11.93
C LYS A 315 30.62 -1.08 -12.70
N ARG A 316 31.07 -2.35 -12.59
CA ARG A 316 32.25 -2.86 -13.31
C ARG A 316 32.10 -2.88 -14.83
N LEU A 317 30.86 -3.03 -15.30
CA LEU A 317 30.53 -3.02 -16.71
C LEU A 317 30.21 -1.62 -17.25
N ASN A 318 30.21 -0.60 -16.38
CA ASN A 318 29.70 0.74 -16.69
C ASN A 318 28.29 0.73 -17.29
N VAL A 319 27.48 -0.23 -16.87
CA VAL A 319 26.08 -0.32 -17.26
C VAL A 319 25.24 0.53 -16.31
N ARG A 320 24.35 1.34 -16.89
CA ARG A 320 23.42 2.19 -16.13
C ARG A 320 22.62 1.35 -15.12
N TYR A 321 22.47 1.87 -13.90
CA TYR A 321 21.75 1.19 -12.85
C TYR A 321 20.27 0.97 -13.22
N ARG A 322 19.87 -0.29 -13.19
CA ARG A 322 18.49 -0.76 -13.23
C ARG A 322 18.30 -1.82 -12.15
N ARG A 323 17.12 -1.89 -11.56
CA ARG A 323 16.81 -2.92 -10.55
C ARG A 323 16.82 -4.32 -11.19
N PRO A 324 17.12 -5.39 -10.42
CA PRO A 324 17.07 -6.76 -10.93
C PRO A 324 15.70 -7.15 -11.52
N TYR A 325 14.61 -6.54 -11.05
CA TYR A 325 13.28 -6.72 -11.63
C TYR A 325 13.20 -6.42 -13.13
N ASN A 326 14.13 -5.62 -13.66
CA ASN A 326 14.20 -5.38 -15.10
C ASN A 326 14.61 -6.61 -15.93
N CYS A 327 15.16 -7.68 -15.32
CA CYS A 327 15.32 -8.98 -15.99
C CYS A 327 13.97 -9.47 -16.54
N ARG A 328 12.88 -9.30 -15.78
CA ARG A 328 11.53 -9.64 -16.24
C ARG A 328 11.06 -8.75 -17.38
N HIS A 329 11.35 -7.45 -17.33
CA HIS A 329 11.03 -6.56 -18.44
C HIS A 329 11.82 -6.91 -19.70
N THR A 330 13.09 -7.28 -19.53
CA THR A 330 13.96 -7.76 -20.61
C THR A 330 13.40 -9.02 -21.26
N TYR A 331 13.00 -10.01 -20.46
CA TYR A 331 12.39 -11.23 -20.99
C TYR A 331 11.10 -10.95 -21.76
N ALA A 332 10.23 -10.09 -21.20
CA ALA A 332 8.99 -9.70 -21.86
C ALA A 332 9.23 -9.05 -23.23
N THR A 333 10.17 -8.11 -23.32
CA THR A 333 10.49 -7.44 -24.59
C THR A 333 11.19 -8.38 -25.57
N GLN A 334 12.08 -9.25 -25.11
CA GLN A 334 12.74 -10.24 -25.98
C GLN A 334 11.73 -11.22 -26.59
N MET A 335 10.78 -11.74 -25.81
CA MET A 335 9.72 -12.60 -26.35
C MET A 335 8.90 -11.87 -27.43
N LEU A 336 8.53 -10.61 -27.15
CA LEU A 336 7.74 -9.82 -28.09
C LEU A 336 8.52 -9.48 -29.36
N MET A 337 9.79 -9.09 -29.23
CA MET A 337 10.70 -8.85 -30.35
C MET A 337 11.04 -10.12 -31.14
N ALA A 338 10.96 -11.30 -30.52
CA ALA A 338 11.05 -12.59 -31.21
C ALA A 338 9.77 -12.95 -31.98
N GLY A 339 8.71 -12.11 -31.97
CA GLY A 339 7.46 -12.35 -32.68
C GLY A 339 6.59 -13.43 -32.03
N MET A 340 6.77 -13.69 -30.74
CA MET A 340 5.97 -14.68 -30.01
C MET A 340 4.54 -14.15 -29.81
N ASN A 341 3.59 -15.07 -29.79
CA ASN A 341 2.17 -14.75 -29.56
C ASN A 341 2.00 -13.97 -28.24
N PRO A 342 1.40 -12.75 -28.26
CA PRO A 342 1.22 -11.94 -27.07
C PRO A 342 0.43 -12.61 -25.96
N ALA A 343 -0.54 -13.47 -26.28
CA ALA A 343 -1.30 -14.21 -25.27
C ALA A 343 -0.43 -15.25 -24.55
N PHE A 344 0.46 -15.92 -25.27
CA PHE A 344 1.46 -16.81 -24.68
C PHE A 344 2.43 -16.02 -23.78
N CYS A 345 2.98 -14.91 -24.26
CA CYS A 345 3.88 -14.06 -23.49
C CYS A 345 3.21 -13.53 -22.20
N ALA A 346 1.97 -13.08 -22.31
CA ALA A 346 1.18 -12.64 -21.16
C ALA A 346 0.96 -13.78 -20.15
N GLY A 347 0.63 -14.98 -20.62
CA GLY A 347 0.48 -16.17 -19.77
C GLY A 347 1.77 -16.54 -19.04
N GLN A 348 2.93 -16.56 -19.75
CA GLN A 348 4.24 -16.79 -19.13
C GLN A 348 4.53 -15.81 -17.98
N LEU A 349 4.18 -14.55 -18.17
CA LEU A 349 4.41 -13.51 -17.17
C LEU A 349 3.30 -13.42 -16.11
N GLY A 350 2.12 -14.05 -16.31
CA GLY A 350 0.95 -13.87 -15.46
C GLY A 350 0.42 -12.44 -15.51
N HIS A 351 0.25 -11.93 -16.74
CA HIS A 351 -0.45 -10.69 -17.09
C HIS A 351 -1.73 -11.04 -17.85
N SER A 352 -2.70 -10.15 -17.88
CA SER A 352 -3.67 -10.14 -18.97
C SER A 352 -2.98 -9.67 -20.26
N VAL A 353 -3.54 -10.05 -21.41
CA VAL A 353 -3.01 -9.61 -22.72
C VAL A 353 -3.02 -8.09 -22.82
N GLU A 354 -4.08 -7.45 -22.31
CA GLU A 354 -4.22 -5.99 -22.26
C GLU A 354 -3.08 -5.34 -21.46
N ILE A 355 -2.79 -5.84 -20.23
CA ILE A 355 -1.69 -5.32 -19.41
C ILE A 355 -0.35 -5.56 -20.09
N PHE A 356 -0.17 -6.71 -20.75
CA PHE A 356 1.06 -7.05 -21.44
C PHE A 356 1.29 -6.08 -22.63
N LEU A 357 0.34 -5.95 -23.52
CA LEU A 357 0.44 -5.06 -24.67
C LEU A 357 0.51 -3.57 -24.25
N GLY A 358 -0.33 -3.13 -23.32
CA GLY A 358 -0.28 -1.76 -22.80
C GLY A 358 1.05 -1.40 -22.13
N THR A 359 1.84 -2.42 -21.73
CA THR A 359 3.16 -2.20 -21.12
C THR A 359 4.30 -2.29 -22.14
N TYR A 360 4.22 -3.21 -23.11
CA TYR A 360 5.35 -3.60 -23.95
C TYR A 360 5.16 -3.36 -25.45
N SER A 361 3.97 -2.98 -25.95
CA SER A 361 3.69 -2.83 -27.39
C SER A 361 4.62 -1.86 -28.10
N ARG A 362 5.17 -0.87 -27.39
CA ARG A 362 6.12 0.09 -27.98
C ARG A 362 7.45 -0.52 -28.44
N TRP A 363 7.75 -1.79 -28.06
CA TRP A 363 8.88 -2.55 -28.59
C TRP A 363 8.50 -3.44 -29.78
N LEU A 364 7.25 -3.33 -30.28
CA LEU A 364 6.86 -3.86 -31.57
C LEU A 364 7.32 -2.85 -32.63
N ASP A 365 8.45 -3.09 -33.25
CA ASP A 365 9.01 -2.20 -34.27
C ASP A 365 8.17 -2.20 -35.53
N GLY A 366 8.03 -1.02 -36.15
CA GLY A 366 7.32 -0.85 -37.42
C GLY A 366 7.93 -1.63 -38.60
N ASP A 367 9.23 -1.98 -38.55
CA ASP A 367 9.92 -2.80 -39.54
C ASP A 367 9.37 -4.22 -39.70
N ARG A 368 8.54 -4.66 -38.75
CA ARG A 368 7.85 -5.97 -38.78
C ARG A 368 6.53 -5.97 -39.55
N ASN A 369 6.01 -4.82 -39.91
CA ASN A 369 4.75 -4.76 -40.67
C ASN A 369 4.85 -5.54 -41.99
N ALA A 370 6.00 -5.50 -42.66
CA ALA A 370 6.25 -6.28 -43.85
C ALA A 370 6.29 -7.79 -43.57
N LEU A 371 6.88 -8.21 -42.45
CA LEU A 371 6.91 -9.61 -42.02
C LEU A 371 5.50 -10.14 -41.65
N GLU A 372 4.68 -9.33 -40.97
CA GLU A 372 3.30 -9.70 -40.62
C GLU A 372 2.42 -9.80 -41.88
N MET A 373 2.57 -8.86 -42.82
CA MET A 373 1.91 -8.96 -44.14
C MET A 373 2.38 -10.17 -44.93
N GLY A 374 3.67 -10.49 -44.91
CA GLY A 374 4.21 -11.71 -45.55
C GLY A 374 3.65 -13.00 -44.96
N ARG A 375 3.41 -13.05 -43.65
CA ARG A 375 2.74 -14.18 -42.99
C ARG A 375 1.28 -14.33 -43.43
N LEU A 376 0.59 -13.19 -43.57
CA LEU A 376 -0.80 -13.18 -44.06
C LEU A 376 -0.84 -13.67 -45.49
N GLU A 377 0.03 -13.14 -46.38
CA GLU A 377 0.12 -13.57 -47.78
C GLU A 377 0.42 -15.07 -47.90
N ALA A 378 1.34 -15.60 -47.11
CA ALA A 378 1.63 -17.01 -47.06
C ALA A 378 0.41 -17.87 -46.67
N SER A 379 -0.44 -17.37 -45.79
CA SER A 379 -1.66 -18.06 -45.35
C SER A 379 -2.82 -17.98 -46.35
N ILE A 380 -2.77 -16.97 -47.26
CA ILE A 380 -3.81 -16.81 -48.31
C ILE A 380 -3.41 -17.63 -49.55
N SER A 381 -2.12 -17.87 -49.79
CA SER A 381 -1.57 -18.56 -50.98
C SER A 381 -1.44 -20.05 -50.79
N GLY A 382 -1.68 -20.64 -49.61
CA GLY A 382 -1.68 -22.06 -49.28
C GLY A 382 -3.08 -22.59 -49.12
#